data_90771d10115ff0894679e9d3245566ab
#
_entry.id   90771d10115ff0894679e9d3245566ab
#
_cell.length_a   1.000
_cell.length_b   1.000
_cell.length_c   1.000
_cell.angle_alpha   90.00
_cell.angle_beta   90.00
_cell.angle_gamma   90.00
#
_symmetry.space_group_name_H-M   'P 1'
#
loop_
_entity.id
_entity.type
_entity.pdbx_description
1 polymer ?
#
loop_
_entity_poly.entity_id
_entity_poly.type
_entity_poly.pdbx_seq_one_letter_code
_entity_poly.pdbx_strand_id
1 'polypeptide(L)'
;MPDDLYDRDALAWSEHQASLLRRVARGERVNEVDWEHVIEEIEDVGLSELHAVQSDLHQMMVHLLKVHGWPSSPSVGRWRGEFVAFQKDAARRFAPSMRQTIDLARHYRDALEQLETADYEGTSPRARPADCPFNLDQLFGDKRAALEQHLEAAAAGIKA
;
A
#
# COMPACT_ATOMS: atom_id res chain seq x y z
N MET A 1 1.39 -36.94 9.56
CA MET A 1 1.79 -35.75 10.28
C MET A 1 1.41 -34.53 9.45
N PRO A 2 0.23 -33.99 9.70
CA PRO A 2 -0.27 -32.85 8.92
C PRO A 2 0.62 -31.61 9.05
N ASP A 3 1.20 -31.40 10.24
CA ASP A 3 1.97 -30.18 10.58
C ASP A 3 3.25 -29.98 9.76
N ASP A 4 3.78 -31.04 9.19
CA ASP A 4 5.04 -30.99 8.44
C ASP A 4 4.83 -30.68 6.92
N LEU A 5 3.60 -30.82 6.40
CA LEU A 5 3.31 -30.56 4.99
C LEU A 5 3.15 -29.06 4.71
N TYR A 6 2.54 -28.31 5.62
CA TYR A 6 2.38 -26.87 5.54
C TYR A 6 3.74 -26.16 5.39
N ASP A 7 4.69 -26.51 6.25
CA ASP A 7 6.02 -25.89 6.24
C ASP A 7 6.90 -26.30 5.05
N ARG A 8 6.71 -27.51 4.52
CA ARG A 8 7.58 -28.06 3.46
C ARG A 8 7.06 -27.88 2.06
N ASP A 9 5.74 -27.90 1.87
CA ASP A 9 5.09 -27.85 0.57
C ASP A 9 3.70 -27.25 0.68
N ALA A 10 3.65 -25.91 0.77
CA ALA A 10 2.42 -25.14 0.89
C ALA A 10 1.43 -25.40 -0.25
N LEU A 11 1.91 -25.70 -1.47
CA LEU A 11 1.04 -26.02 -2.60
C LEU A 11 0.33 -27.34 -2.38
N ALA A 12 1.09 -28.41 -2.08
CA ALA A 12 0.50 -29.73 -1.83
C ALA A 12 -0.42 -29.72 -0.61
N TRP A 13 -0.04 -28.97 0.46
CA TRP A 13 -0.89 -28.76 1.63
C TRP A 13 -2.21 -28.07 1.23
N SER A 14 -2.16 -26.99 0.49
CA SER A 14 -3.36 -26.21 0.11
C SER A 14 -4.31 -27.03 -0.77
N GLU A 15 -3.80 -27.81 -1.72
CA GLU A 15 -4.59 -28.72 -2.56
C GLU A 15 -5.26 -29.81 -1.72
N HIS A 16 -4.53 -30.37 -0.76
CA HIS A 16 -5.06 -31.37 0.18
C HIS A 16 -6.17 -30.76 1.05
N GLN A 17 -5.92 -29.63 1.70
CA GLN A 17 -6.93 -28.95 2.53
C GLN A 17 -8.16 -28.53 1.73
N ALA A 18 -7.99 -28.01 0.52
CA ALA A 18 -9.11 -27.68 -0.37
C ALA A 18 -9.98 -28.91 -0.71
N SER A 19 -9.35 -30.08 -0.88
CA SER A 19 -10.08 -31.35 -1.07
C SER A 19 -10.92 -31.74 0.15
N LEU A 20 -10.33 -31.64 1.36
CA LEU A 20 -11.01 -31.92 2.62
C LEU A 20 -12.19 -30.94 2.85
N LEU A 21 -11.99 -29.65 2.61
CA LEU A 21 -13.02 -28.62 2.75
C LEU A 21 -14.18 -28.84 1.77
N ARG A 22 -13.93 -29.29 0.54
CA ARG A 22 -15.00 -29.68 -0.40
C ARG A 22 -15.84 -30.85 0.13
N ARG A 23 -15.24 -31.78 0.82
CA ARG A 23 -15.96 -32.89 1.50
C ARG A 23 -16.83 -32.36 2.64
N VAL A 24 -16.27 -31.49 3.49
CA VAL A 24 -17.04 -30.80 4.56
C VAL A 24 -18.24 -30.05 3.97
N ALA A 25 -18.04 -29.31 2.88
CA ALA A 25 -19.11 -28.56 2.19
C ALA A 25 -20.24 -29.46 1.67
N ARG A 26 -19.97 -30.72 1.38
CA ARG A 26 -20.99 -31.74 1.02
C ARG A 26 -21.66 -32.40 2.22
N GLY A 27 -21.33 -32.00 3.43
CA GLY A 27 -21.89 -32.55 4.67
C GLY A 27 -21.19 -33.82 5.16
N GLU A 28 -20.01 -34.16 4.62
CA GLU A 28 -19.21 -35.27 5.11
C GLU A 28 -18.55 -34.93 6.44
N ARG A 29 -18.40 -35.87 7.33
CA ARG A 29 -17.58 -35.73 8.53
C ARG A 29 -16.13 -35.93 8.18
N VAL A 30 -15.33 -34.88 8.35
CA VAL A 30 -13.89 -34.87 8.06
C VAL A 30 -13.15 -34.38 9.28
N ASN A 31 -12.23 -35.18 9.83
CA ASN A 31 -11.45 -34.84 11.03
C ASN A 31 -10.01 -34.41 10.70
N GLU A 32 -9.62 -34.48 9.42
CA GLU A 32 -8.24 -34.26 8.98
C GLU A 32 -7.99 -32.81 8.50
N VAL A 33 -8.99 -31.92 8.63
CA VAL A 33 -8.83 -30.51 8.28
C VAL A 33 -7.92 -29.83 9.28
N ASP A 34 -6.87 -29.24 8.78
CA ASP A 34 -5.93 -28.40 9.52
C ASP A 34 -6.51 -26.99 9.70
N TRP A 35 -7.44 -26.89 10.65
CA TRP A 35 -8.20 -25.65 10.85
C TRP A 35 -7.33 -24.47 11.26
N GLU A 36 -6.24 -24.70 11.97
CA GLU A 36 -5.34 -23.65 12.44
C GLU A 36 -4.71 -22.93 11.25
N HIS A 37 -4.01 -23.64 10.39
CA HIS A 37 -3.36 -23.07 9.22
C HIS A 37 -4.37 -22.61 8.16
N VAL A 38 -5.51 -23.31 8.01
CA VAL A 38 -6.57 -22.84 7.08
C VAL A 38 -7.12 -21.47 7.50
N ILE A 39 -7.33 -21.24 8.78
CA ILE A 39 -7.80 -19.94 9.30
C ILE A 39 -6.72 -18.87 9.08
N GLU A 40 -5.46 -19.20 9.42
CA GLU A 40 -4.31 -18.30 9.22
C GLU A 40 -4.18 -17.86 7.75
N GLU A 41 -4.24 -18.80 6.81
CA GLU A 41 -4.16 -18.50 5.38
C GLU A 41 -5.33 -17.64 4.87
N ILE A 42 -6.53 -17.83 5.42
CA ILE A 42 -7.69 -16.99 5.07
C ILE A 42 -7.49 -15.55 5.59
N GLU A 43 -6.97 -15.39 6.81
CA GLU A 43 -6.64 -14.08 7.38
C GLU A 43 -5.53 -13.39 6.57
N ASP A 44 -4.51 -14.13 6.17
CA ASP A 44 -3.38 -13.62 5.39
C ASP A 44 -3.78 -13.15 3.99
N VAL A 45 -4.78 -13.73 3.35
CA VAL A 45 -5.32 -13.23 2.08
C VAL A 45 -5.79 -11.78 2.23
N GLY A 46 -6.55 -11.48 3.27
CA GLY A 46 -7.05 -10.12 3.52
C GLY A 46 -5.93 -9.14 3.90
N LEU A 47 -5.00 -9.58 4.73
CA LEU A 47 -3.84 -8.78 5.15
C LEU A 47 -2.89 -8.49 3.97
N SER A 48 -2.65 -9.44 3.10
CA SER A 48 -1.82 -9.27 1.91
C SER A 48 -2.35 -8.17 0.98
N GLU A 49 -3.66 -8.15 0.71
CA GLU A 49 -4.30 -7.10 -0.09
C GLU A 49 -4.22 -5.73 0.60
N LEU A 50 -4.42 -5.66 1.92
CA LEU A 50 -4.27 -4.44 2.70
C LEU A 50 -2.83 -3.90 2.63
N HIS A 51 -1.84 -4.77 2.84
CA HIS A 51 -0.43 -4.37 2.78
C HIS A 51 -0.02 -3.88 1.39
N ALA A 52 -0.56 -4.48 0.31
CA ALA A 52 -0.32 -4.01 -1.04
C ALA A 52 -0.85 -2.59 -1.25
N VAL A 53 -2.10 -2.29 -0.81
CA VAL A 53 -2.67 -0.95 -0.88
C VAL A 53 -1.85 0.05 -0.06
N GLN A 54 -1.43 -0.31 1.15
CA GLN A 54 -0.61 0.54 2.01
C GLN A 54 0.75 0.85 1.38
N SER A 55 1.38 -0.14 0.76
CA SER A 55 2.64 0.04 0.04
C SER A 55 2.49 0.99 -1.14
N ASP A 56 1.44 0.83 -1.94
CA ASP A 56 1.17 1.71 -3.08
C ASP A 56 0.87 3.15 -2.61
N LEU A 57 0.09 3.33 -1.54
CA LEU A 57 -0.16 4.65 -0.93
C LEU A 57 1.12 5.32 -0.46
N HIS A 58 2.00 4.58 0.19
CA HIS A 58 3.30 5.09 0.60
C HIS A 58 4.12 5.57 -0.61
N GLN A 59 4.19 4.77 -1.67
CA GLN A 59 4.88 5.14 -2.90
C GLN A 59 4.25 6.35 -3.60
N MET A 60 2.92 6.46 -3.61
CA MET A 60 2.23 7.65 -4.11
C MET A 60 2.69 8.91 -3.39
N MET A 61 2.76 8.87 -2.06
CA MET A 61 3.21 10.00 -1.25
C MET A 61 4.68 10.33 -1.50
N VAL A 62 5.55 9.33 -1.56
CA VAL A 62 6.96 9.52 -1.90
C VAL A 62 7.12 10.24 -3.23
N HIS A 63 6.37 9.84 -4.26
CA HIS A 63 6.46 10.45 -5.59
C HIS A 63 5.87 11.86 -5.66
N LEU A 64 4.75 12.13 -4.97
CA LEU A 64 4.22 13.50 -4.85
C LEU A 64 5.22 14.42 -4.15
N LEU A 65 5.82 13.96 -3.05
CA LEU A 65 6.81 14.72 -2.30
C LEU A 65 8.11 14.95 -3.10
N LYS A 66 8.53 13.99 -3.93
CA LYS A 66 9.65 14.17 -4.86
C LYS A 66 9.37 15.25 -5.90
N VAL A 67 8.22 15.17 -6.56
CA VAL A 67 7.82 16.16 -7.57
C VAL A 67 7.74 17.57 -6.98
N HIS A 68 7.17 17.69 -5.78
CA HIS A 68 7.10 18.97 -5.07
C HIS A 68 8.48 19.46 -4.62
N GLY A 69 9.27 18.60 -4.02
CA GLY A 69 10.57 18.94 -3.44
C GLY A 69 11.61 19.33 -4.48
N TRP A 70 11.63 18.66 -5.62
CA TRP A 70 12.62 18.85 -6.69
C TRP A 70 11.97 19.06 -8.06
N PRO A 71 11.22 20.17 -8.25
CA PRO A 71 10.44 20.37 -9.46
C PRO A 71 11.27 20.59 -10.73
N SER A 72 12.54 20.92 -10.58
CA SER A 72 13.47 21.11 -11.70
C SER A 72 14.28 19.85 -12.04
N SER A 73 14.07 18.75 -11.31
CA SER A 73 14.78 17.49 -11.59
C SER A 73 14.36 16.92 -12.96
N PRO A 74 15.28 16.41 -13.77
CA PRO A 74 14.96 15.70 -15.01
C PRO A 74 14.14 14.42 -14.78
N SER A 75 14.09 13.91 -13.54
CA SER A 75 13.32 12.73 -13.15
C SER A 75 11.83 13.01 -12.88
N VAL A 76 11.38 14.27 -12.86
CA VAL A 76 9.99 14.65 -12.56
C VAL A 76 8.99 13.90 -13.44
N GLY A 77 9.24 13.81 -14.74
CA GLY A 77 8.37 13.07 -15.66
C GLY A 77 8.21 11.60 -15.29
N ARG A 78 9.32 10.95 -14.91
CA ARG A 78 9.30 9.56 -14.45
C ARG A 78 8.53 9.41 -13.14
N TRP A 79 8.77 10.24 -12.14
CA TRP A 79 8.07 10.21 -10.85
C TRP A 79 6.56 10.40 -11.01
N ARG A 80 6.14 11.25 -11.93
CA ARG A 80 4.73 11.44 -12.27
C ARG A 80 4.11 10.20 -12.89
N GLY A 81 4.82 9.51 -13.75
CA GLY A 81 4.36 8.24 -14.34
C GLY A 81 4.24 7.12 -13.30
N GLU A 82 5.23 7.00 -12.43
CA GLU A 82 5.25 6.02 -11.33
C GLU A 82 4.10 6.29 -10.35
N PHE A 83 3.84 7.55 -9.99
CA PHE A 83 2.69 7.92 -9.16
C PHE A 83 1.37 7.41 -9.76
N VAL A 84 1.15 7.64 -11.05
CA VAL A 84 -0.09 7.21 -11.72
C VAL A 84 -0.24 5.69 -11.72
N ALA A 85 0.86 4.94 -11.86
CA ALA A 85 0.84 3.49 -11.79
C ALA A 85 0.43 3.02 -10.39
N PHE A 86 1.05 3.52 -9.34
CA PHE A 86 0.70 3.19 -7.96
C PHE A 86 -0.74 3.59 -7.60
N GLN A 87 -1.21 4.77 -8.07
CA GLN A 87 -2.58 5.20 -7.86
C GLN A 87 -3.59 4.22 -8.45
N LYS A 88 -3.35 3.74 -9.67
CA LYS A 88 -4.22 2.76 -10.33
C LYS A 88 -4.23 1.41 -9.62
N ASP A 89 -3.06 0.96 -9.19
CA ASP A 89 -2.92 -0.32 -8.50
C ASP A 89 -3.59 -0.27 -7.11
N ALA A 90 -3.35 0.79 -6.35
CA ALA A 90 -4.01 1.01 -5.06
C ALA A 90 -5.54 1.11 -5.20
N ALA A 91 -6.04 1.90 -6.14
CA ALA A 91 -7.48 2.07 -6.35
C ALA A 91 -8.18 0.77 -6.78
N ARG A 92 -7.51 -0.07 -7.56
CA ARG A 92 -8.03 -1.37 -7.99
C ARG A 92 -8.18 -2.37 -6.84
N ARG A 93 -7.24 -2.33 -5.87
CA ARG A 93 -7.19 -3.27 -4.72
C ARG A 93 -7.97 -2.76 -3.52
N PHE A 94 -8.16 -1.44 -3.42
CA PHE A 94 -8.79 -0.83 -2.25
C PHE A 94 -10.22 -1.32 -2.06
N ALA A 95 -10.52 -1.76 -0.84
CA ALA A 95 -11.85 -2.13 -0.40
C ALA A 95 -12.31 -1.23 0.77
N PRO A 96 -13.62 -0.95 0.92
CA PRO A 96 -14.14 -0.07 1.98
C PRO A 96 -13.73 -0.49 3.40
N SER A 97 -13.58 -1.81 3.63
CA SER A 97 -13.13 -2.36 4.92
C SER A 97 -11.70 -1.95 5.30
N MET A 98 -10.86 -1.61 4.33
CA MET A 98 -9.48 -1.17 4.57
C MET A 98 -9.39 0.24 5.12
N ARG A 99 -10.42 1.08 4.90
CA ARG A 99 -10.43 2.50 5.26
C ARG A 99 -10.10 2.76 6.73
N GLN A 100 -10.63 1.94 7.62
CA GLN A 100 -10.44 2.09 9.06
C GLN A 100 -9.06 1.65 9.55
N THR A 101 -8.37 0.82 8.76
CA THR A 101 -7.07 0.26 9.12
C THR A 101 -5.91 1.09 8.55
N ILE A 102 -6.15 1.86 7.48
CA ILE A 102 -5.11 2.67 6.85
C ILE A 102 -4.87 3.95 7.66
N ASP A 103 -3.68 4.05 8.25
CA ASP A 103 -3.18 5.28 8.90
C ASP A 103 -2.41 6.14 7.88
N LEU A 104 -3.14 7.02 7.22
CA LEU A 104 -2.60 7.88 6.17
C LEU A 104 -1.54 8.86 6.69
N ALA A 105 -1.73 9.37 7.90
CA ALA A 105 -0.78 10.28 8.55
C ALA A 105 0.56 9.59 8.81
N ARG A 106 0.54 8.32 9.20
CA ARG A 106 1.74 7.50 9.37
C ARG A 106 2.47 7.32 8.03
N HIS A 107 1.77 6.90 6.98
CA HIS A 107 2.37 6.71 5.66
C HIS A 107 3.01 7.98 5.13
N TYR A 108 2.39 9.14 5.38
CA TYR A 108 2.95 10.43 5.01
C TYR A 108 4.22 10.77 5.79
N ARG A 109 4.24 10.55 7.10
CA ARG A 109 5.46 10.75 7.93
C ARG A 109 6.59 9.82 7.49
N ASP A 110 6.29 8.55 7.25
CA ASP A 110 7.28 7.58 6.78
C ASP A 110 7.86 7.99 5.41
N ALA A 111 7.04 8.57 4.53
CA ALA A 111 7.49 9.12 3.25
C ALA A 111 8.37 10.38 3.42
N LEU A 112 8.03 11.27 4.35
CA LEU A 112 8.88 12.42 4.69
C LEU A 112 10.23 11.97 5.23
N GLU A 113 10.25 11.01 6.16
CA GLU A 113 11.47 10.45 6.75
C GLU A 113 12.34 9.78 5.67
N GLN A 114 11.75 8.99 4.78
CA GLN A 114 12.47 8.37 3.66
C GLN A 114 13.19 9.41 2.78
N LEU A 115 12.61 10.60 2.64
CA LEU A 115 13.13 11.67 1.79
C LEU A 115 13.97 12.71 2.56
N GLU A 116 14.16 12.55 3.86
CA GLU A 116 14.87 13.52 4.69
C GLU A 116 16.34 13.66 4.26
N THR A 117 16.97 12.53 3.95
CA THR A 117 18.36 12.48 3.49
C THR A 117 18.51 12.39 1.98
N ALA A 118 17.39 12.45 1.24
CA ALA A 118 17.43 12.35 -0.21
C ALA A 118 17.99 13.62 -0.82
N ASP A 119 18.93 13.45 -1.72
CA ASP A 119 19.55 14.51 -2.52
C ASP A 119 19.40 14.14 -3.99
N TYR A 120 18.83 15.05 -4.76
CA TYR A 120 18.75 14.92 -6.19
C TYR A 120 19.55 16.05 -6.86
N GLU A 121 20.69 15.67 -7.43
CA GLU A 121 21.58 16.58 -8.18
C GLU A 121 22.18 17.71 -7.32
N GLY A 122 22.51 17.41 -6.06
CA GLY A 122 23.09 18.39 -5.14
C GLY A 122 22.11 19.49 -4.70
N THR A 123 20.80 19.24 -4.84
CA THR A 123 19.76 20.24 -4.54
C THR A 123 18.91 19.77 -3.35
N SER A 124 18.81 20.62 -2.33
CA SER A 124 17.89 20.40 -1.21
C SER A 124 16.44 20.55 -1.64
N PRO A 125 15.52 19.77 -1.03
CA PRO A 125 14.10 19.85 -1.37
C PRO A 125 13.48 21.17 -0.92
N ARG A 126 12.41 21.59 -1.61
CA ARG A 126 11.51 22.64 -1.12
C ARG A 126 10.86 22.23 0.21
N ALA A 127 10.46 23.22 1.01
CA ALA A 127 9.70 23.00 2.24
C ALA A 127 8.42 22.19 1.96
N ARG A 128 8.10 21.26 2.84
CA ARG A 128 6.98 20.31 2.75
C ARG A 128 6.11 20.42 3.99
N PRO A 129 4.77 20.24 3.89
CA PRO A 129 3.92 20.19 5.06
C PRO A 129 4.37 19.08 6.02
N ALA A 130 4.35 19.37 7.33
CA ALA A 130 4.65 18.36 8.35
C ALA A 130 3.52 17.33 8.48
N ASP A 131 2.28 17.78 8.28
CA ASP A 131 1.08 16.94 8.34
C ASP A 131 0.59 16.57 6.95
N CYS A 132 0.00 15.38 6.82
CA CYS A 132 -0.56 14.90 5.57
C CYS A 132 -1.70 15.81 5.09
N PRO A 133 -1.58 16.45 3.92
CA PRO A 133 -2.61 17.35 3.42
C PRO A 133 -3.73 16.62 2.66
N PHE A 134 -3.69 15.30 2.56
CA PHE A 134 -4.61 14.49 1.76
C PHE A 134 -5.51 13.62 2.62
N ASN A 135 -6.66 13.26 2.07
CA ASN A 135 -7.47 12.13 2.51
C ASN A 135 -7.49 11.02 1.45
N LEU A 136 -8.03 9.85 1.82
CA LEU A 136 -8.05 8.68 0.92
C LEU A 136 -8.88 8.93 -0.36
N ASP A 137 -10.00 9.65 -0.23
CA ASP A 137 -10.87 9.92 -1.39
C ASP A 137 -10.18 10.80 -2.42
N GLN A 138 -9.39 11.79 -1.97
CA GLN A 138 -8.54 12.60 -2.85
C GLN A 138 -7.45 11.76 -3.51
N LEU A 139 -6.74 10.94 -2.72
CA LEU A 139 -5.63 10.14 -3.25
C LEU A 139 -6.08 9.13 -4.31
N PHE A 140 -7.26 8.54 -4.16
CA PHE A 140 -7.78 7.58 -5.13
C PHE A 140 -8.57 8.23 -6.28
N GLY A 141 -9.28 9.34 -6.02
CA GLY A 141 -10.22 9.93 -6.97
C GLY A 141 -9.68 11.10 -7.77
N ASP A 142 -8.77 11.89 -7.21
CA ASP A 142 -8.28 13.09 -7.85
C ASP A 142 -7.19 12.78 -8.88
N LYS A 143 -7.14 13.60 -9.92
CA LYS A 143 -6.04 13.54 -10.88
C LYS A 143 -4.73 14.01 -10.21
N ARG A 144 -3.61 13.42 -10.62
CA ARG A 144 -2.27 13.76 -10.14
C ARG A 144 -2.02 15.29 -10.07
N ALA A 145 -2.38 16.03 -11.12
CA ALA A 145 -2.16 17.47 -11.16
C ALA A 145 -2.92 18.24 -10.07
N ALA A 146 -4.13 17.79 -9.71
CA ALA A 146 -4.88 18.37 -8.60
C ALA A 146 -4.22 18.10 -7.25
N LEU A 147 -3.67 16.90 -7.07
CA LEU A 147 -2.94 16.55 -5.86
C LEU A 147 -1.62 17.32 -5.72
N GLU A 148 -0.89 17.53 -6.82
CA GLU A 148 0.30 18.39 -6.84
C GLU A 148 -0.05 19.83 -6.43
N GLN A 149 -1.13 20.41 -6.97
CA GLN A 149 -1.60 21.75 -6.60
C GLN A 149 -2.03 21.82 -5.14
N HIS A 150 -2.70 20.80 -4.64
CA HIS A 150 -3.11 20.73 -3.24
C HIS A 150 -1.91 20.70 -2.28
N LEU A 151 -0.89 19.91 -2.62
CA LEU A 151 0.36 19.86 -1.85
C LEU A 151 1.10 21.21 -1.89
N GLU A 152 1.16 21.87 -3.05
CA GLU A 152 1.77 23.19 -3.20
C GLU A 152 1.04 24.25 -2.35
N ALA A 153 -0.29 24.25 -2.37
CA ALA A 153 -1.09 25.15 -1.53
C ALA A 153 -0.87 24.92 -0.03
N ALA A 154 -0.79 23.66 0.39
CA ALA A 154 -0.50 23.32 1.80
C ALA A 154 0.92 23.73 2.23
N ALA A 155 1.89 23.70 1.33
CA ALA A 155 3.26 24.12 1.58
C ALA A 155 3.45 25.65 1.56
N ALA A 156 2.61 26.41 0.87
CA ALA A 156 2.77 27.86 0.67
C ALA A 156 2.73 28.68 1.96
N GLY A 157 2.18 28.16 3.05
CA GLY A 157 2.14 28.79 4.39
C GLY A 157 3.38 28.54 5.22
N ILE A 158 4.32 27.72 4.76
CA ILE A 158 5.52 27.36 5.50
C ILE A 158 6.62 28.38 5.18
N LYS A 159 6.99 29.18 6.17
CA LYS A 159 8.17 30.06 6.04
C LYS A 159 9.43 29.18 6.06
N ALA A 160 10.27 29.38 5.07
CA ALA A 160 11.60 28.75 5.00
C ALA A 160 12.48 29.19 6.17
#